data_bc843033693dbea742bb97e41f70ceb6
#
_entry.id   bc843033693dbea742bb97e41f70ceb6
#
_cell.length_a   1.000
_cell.length_b   1.000
_cell.length_c   1.000
_cell.angle_alpha   90.00
_cell.angle_beta   90.00
_cell.angle_gamma   90.00
#
_symmetry.space_group_name_H-M   'P 1'
#
loop_
_entity.id
_entity.type
_entity.pdbx_description
1 polymer ?
#
loop_
_entity_poly.entity_id
_entity_poly.type
_entity_poly.pdbx_seq_one_letter_code
_entity_poly.pdbx_strand_id
1 'polypeptide(L)'
;MSMSDFVILTDSSADLGADLVQQLDVRVLPLSFTIQDHVYHNYPDNREMEPHAFYEMLRAGEVATTSAVNVAQYTEALEPLLQEGRDVLVLAFSSGLSATYSSSVIAVEDLREKYPDRKLYTVDTLCASLGQGLLVYLAAQQRAQGKSIEEVRDWAEANKLKLCHQFTVDDLHFLKRGGRISATTAVVGSMLKIKPVLHVDNEGRLINIGKARGRAAS
;
A
#
# COMPACT_ATOMS: atom_id res chain seq x y z
N MET A 1 -13.34 -20.53 -20.92
CA MET A 1 -12.26 -19.56 -21.01
C MET A 1 -11.31 -19.88 -19.87
N SER A 2 -10.04 -20.19 -20.14
CA SER A 2 -9.03 -20.37 -19.09
C SER A 2 -8.95 -19.06 -18.30
N MET A 3 -9.20 -19.09 -17.00
CA MET A 3 -8.89 -17.95 -16.13
C MET A 3 -7.40 -17.68 -16.28
N SER A 4 -7.01 -16.43 -16.46
CA SER A 4 -5.60 -16.07 -16.52
C SER A 4 -4.96 -16.39 -15.16
N ASP A 5 -4.00 -17.33 -15.18
CA ASP A 5 -3.49 -17.98 -13.97
C ASP A 5 -2.23 -17.31 -13.45
N PHE A 6 -2.31 -16.00 -13.16
CA PHE A 6 -1.24 -15.28 -12.49
C PHE A 6 -1.68 -14.75 -11.12
N VAL A 7 -0.74 -14.55 -10.24
CA VAL A 7 -0.96 -14.01 -8.89
C VAL A 7 -0.85 -12.49 -8.92
N ILE A 8 -1.78 -11.79 -8.28
CA ILE A 8 -1.61 -10.39 -7.91
C ILE A 8 -1.13 -10.36 -6.47
N LEU A 9 0.02 -9.71 -6.24
CA LEU A 9 0.60 -9.48 -4.93
C LEU A 9 0.63 -7.98 -4.66
N THR A 10 0.23 -7.58 -3.47
CA THR A 10 0.33 -6.20 -2.98
C THR A 10 0.88 -6.20 -1.56
N ASP A 11 0.89 -5.08 -0.91
CA ASP A 11 1.28 -4.93 0.50
C ASP A 11 0.12 -4.38 1.36
N SER A 12 0.27 -4.45 2.67
CA SER A 12 -0.80 -4.12 3.60
C SER A 12 -1.14 -2.63 3.68
N SER A 13 -0.36 -1.75 3.04
CA SER A 13 -0.75 -0.34 2.91
C SER A 13 -1.94 -0.11 1.96
N ALA A 14 -2.39 -1.17 1.25
CA ALA A 14 -3.62 -1.16 0.47
C ALA A 14 -4.91 -1.13 1.32
N ASP A 15 -4.80 -1.39 2.62
CA ASP A 15 -5.91 -1.39 3.60
C ASP A 15 -7.10 -2.27 3.19
N LEU A 16 -6.83 -3.37 2.47
CA LEU A 16 -7.83 -4.36 2.08
C LEU A 16 -8.17 -5.26 3.28
N GLY A 17 -9.45 -5.36 3.62
CA GLY A 17 -9.90 -6.32 4.64
C GLY A 17 -9.73 -7.78 4.18
N ALA A 18 -9.58 -8.70 5.15
CA ALA A 18 -9.30 -10.12 4.90
C ALA A 18 -10.32 -10.78 3.96
N ASP A 19 -11.61 -10.49 4.15
CA ASP A 19 -12.67 -11.05 3.31
C ASP A 19 -12.51 -10.65 1.84
N LEU A 20 -12.16 -9.38 1.60
CA LEU A 20 -11.95 -8.88 0.24
C LEU A 20 -10.66 -9.45 -0.39
N VAL A 21 -9.60 -9.58 0.39
CA VAL A 21 -8.35 -10.24 -0.03
C VAL A 21 -8.63 -11.68 -0.49
N GLN A 22 -9.41 -12.42 0.28
CA GLN A 22 -9.83 -13.78 -0.07
C GLN A 22 -10.73 -13.81 -1.32
N GLN A 23 -11.74 -12.94 -1.39
CA GLN A 23 -12.66 -12.86 -2.51
C GLN A 23 -11.95 -12.52 -3.83
N LEU A 24 -10.96 -11.65 -3.77
CA LEU A 24 -10.18 -11.22 -4.93
C LEU A 24 -9.05 -12.19 -5.27
N ASP A 25 -8.78 -13.19 -4.45
CA ASP A 25 -7.62 -14.10 -4.59
C ASP A 25 -6.31 -13.31 -4.84
N VAL A 26 -6.03 -12.35 -3.96
CA VAL A 26 -4.79 -11.57 -3.98
C VAL A 26 -3.91 -11.92 -2.79
N ARG A 27 -2.59 -11.75 -2.94
CA ARG A 27 -1.64 -11.93 -1.85
C ARG A 27 -1.27 -10.56 -1.27
N VAL A 28 -1.18 -10.48 0.06
CA VAL A 28 -0.82 -9.25 0.76
C VAL A 28 0.39 -9.48 1.64
N LEU A 29 1.49 -8.77 1.36
CA LEU A 29 2.67 -8.74 2.22
C LEU A 29 2.44 -7.73 3.35
N PRO A 30 2.61 -8.14 4.61
CA PRO A 30 2.46 -7.23 5.72
C PRO A 30 3.66 -6.28 5.82
N LEU A 31 3.40 -4.97 5.91
CA LEU A 31 4.36 -4.05 6.49
C LEU A 31 4.47 -4.34 7.98
N SER A 32 5.59 -3.94 8.59
CA SER A 32 5.74 -4.02 10.03
C SER A 32 5.74 -2.65 10.69
N PHE A 33 5.41 -2.63 11.96
CA PHE A 33 5.55 -1.47 12.83
C PHE A 33 6.07 -1.88 14.20
N THR A 34 6.80 -0.98 14.83
CA THR A 34 7.32 -1.18 16.19
C THR A 34 6.65 -0.18 17.12
N ILE A 35 6.13 -0.66 18.23
CA ILE A 35 5.58 0.14 19.32
C ILE A 35 5.98 -0.52 20.64
N GLN A 36 6.44 0.24 21.64
CA GLN A 36 6.93 -0.29 22.93
C GLN A 36 7.97 -1.41 22.75
N ASP A 37 8.92 -1.24 21.81
CA ASP A 37 9.99 -2.20 21.49
C ASP A 37 9.50 -3.57 20.95
N HIS A 38 8.20 -3.72 20.69
CA HIS A 38 7.65 -4.91 20.03
C HIS A 38 7.39 -4.64 18.55
N VAL A 39 7.77 -5.61 17.71
CA VAL A 39 7.51 -5.59 16.26
C VAL A 39 6.21 -6.35 15.99
N TYR A 40 5.32 -5.70 15.27
CA TYR A 40 4.05 -6.27 14.80
C TYR A 40 3.98 -6.19 13.28
N HIS A 41 3.26 -7.14 12.69
CA HIS A 41 2.98 -7.16 11.26
C HIS A 41 1.53 -6.75 10.99
N ASN A 42 1.36 -5.85 10.04
CA ASN A 42 0.02 -5.36 9.67
C ASN A 42 -0.66 -6.36 8.71
N TYR A 43 -1.17 -7.46 9.25
CA TYR A 43 -1.96 -8.42 8.47
C TYR A 43 -3.37 -7.91 8.19
N PRO A 44 -3.99 -8.26 7.03
CA PRO A 44 -5.37 -7.86 6.70
C PRO A 44 -6.44 -8.30 7.72
N ASP A 45 -6.18 -9.36 8.47
CA ASP A 45 -7.07 -9.89 9.53
C ASP A 45 -6.74 -9.37 10.94
N ASN A 46 -5.78 -8.44 11.04
CA ASN A 46 -5.35 -7.80 12.30
C ASN A 46 -4.93 -8.78 13.42
N ARG A 47 -4.47 -10.00 13.06
CA ARG A 47 -4.18 -11.09 14.02
C ARG A 47 -3.12 -10.76 15.06
N GLU A 48 -2.20 -9.82 14.79
CA GLU A 48 -1.14 -9.43 15.73
C GLU A 48 -1.48 -8.18 16.54
N MET A 49 -2.29 -7.28 15.99
CA MET A 49 -2.67 -6.05 16.66
C MET A 49 -4.07 -5.61 16.21
N GLU A 50 -4.99 -5.52 17.16
CA GLU A 50 -6.33 -5.03 16.90
C GLU A 50 -6.29 -3.50 16.69
N PRO A 51 -6.92 -2.94 15.63
CA PRO A 51 -6.80 -1.51 15.29
C PRO A 51 -7.22 -0.57 16.42
N HIS A 52 -8.27 -0.88 17.17
CA HIS A 52 -8.70 -0.03 18.27
C HIS A 52 -7.62 0.03 19.36
N ALA A 53 -7.03 -1.12 19.74
CA ALA A 53 -5.95 -1.17 20.71
C ALA A 53 -4.73 -0.35 20.26
N PHE A 54 -4.34 -0.47 18.98
CA PHE A 54 -3.27 0.34 18.40
C PHE A 54 -3.53 1.85 18.55
N TYR A 55 -4.73 2.32 18.19
CA TYR A 55 -5.04 3.74 18.28
C TYR A 55 -5.18 4.24 19.73
N GLU A 56 -5.61 3.41 20.68
CA GLU A 56 -5.59 3.76 22.10
C GLU A 56 -4.16 3.95 22.63
N MET A 57 -3.22 3.10 22.23
CA MET A 57 -1.80 3.27 22.57
C MET A 57 -1.26 4.61 22.03
N LEU A 58 -1.56 4.94 20.77
CA LEU A 58 -1.17 6.23 20.19
C LEU A 58 -1.79 7.42 20.92
N ARG A 59 -3.05 7.34 21.34
CA ARG A 59 -3.72 8.39 22.15
C ARG A 59 -3.12 8.51 23.54
N ALA A 60 -2.63 7.40 24.12
CA ALA A 60 -1.90 7.40 25.38
C ALA A 60 -0.48 8.00 25.26
N GLY A 61 -0.04 8.35 24.04
CA GLY A 61 1.25 9.00 23.80
C GLY A 61 2.34 8.06 23.31
N GLU A 62 2.05 6.79 23.08
CA GLU A 62 3.01 5.86 22.51
C GLU A 62 3.39 6.26 21.09
N VAL A 63 4.61 5.91 20.70
CA VAL A 63 5.15 6.19 19.36
C VAL A 63 5.32 4.90 18.58
N ALA A 64 4.63 4.83 17.45
CA ALA A 64 4.85 3.75 16.49
C ALA A 64 5.79 4.21 15.36
N THR A 65 6.69 3.34 14.94
CA THR A 65 7.53 3.50 13.75
C THR A 65 7.25 2.36 12.77
N THR A 66 7.23 2.66 11.48
CA THR A 66 6.91 1.67 10.43
C THR A 66 8.15 1.27 9.66
N SER A 67 8.18 0.02 9.18
CA SER A 67 9.18 -0.49 8.25
C SER A 67 8.53 -0.90 6.95
N ALA A 68 9.20 -0.60 5.83
CA ALA A 68 8.80 -1.03 4.50
C ALA A 68 8.95 -2.56 4.36
N VAL A 69 8.25 -3.16 3.41
CA VAL A 69 8.58 -4.50 2.94
C VAL A 69 9.96 -4.46 2.30
N ASN A 70 10.87 -5.31 2.75
CA ASN A 70 12.25 -5.35 2.26
C ASN A 70 12.44 -6.40 1.14
N VAL A 71 13.62 -6.39 0.52
CA VAL A 71 13.97 -7.28 -0.59
C VAL A 71 13.83 -8.77 -0.20
N ALA A 72 14.30 -9.15 0.99
CA ALA A 72 14.24 -10.54 1.46
C ALA A 72 12.77 -11.01 1.61
N GLN A 73 11.90 -10.18 2.20
CA GLN A 73 10.48 -10.50 2.32
C GLN A 73 9.78 -10.66 0.96
N TYR A 74 10.14 -9.81 -0.03
CA TYR A 74 9.63 -9.99 -1.40
C TYR A 74 10.15 -11.29 -2.01
N THR A 75 11.44 -11.60 -1.87
CA THR A 75 12.02 -12.84 -2.39
C THR A 75 11.34 -14.05 -1.76
N GLU A 76 11.20 -14.09 -0.44
CA GLU A 76 10.53 -15.17 0.29
C GLU A 76 9.07 -15.40 -0.14
N ALA A 77 8.37 -14.33 -0.52
CA ALA A 77 6.98 -14.43 -0.96
C ALA A 77 6.81 -14.77 -2.45
N LEU A 78 7.72 -14.29 -3.30
CA LEU A 78 7.63 -14.44 -4.74
C LEU A 78 8.23 -15.77 -5.23
N GLU A 79 9.37 -16.17 -4.68
CA GLU A 79 10.12 -17.30 -5.18
C GLU A 79 9.33 -18.63 -5.16
N PRO A 80 8.60 -18.99 -4.10
CA PRO A 80 7.77 -20.19 -4.11
C PRO A 80 6.72 -20.20 -5.22
N LEU A 81 6.11 -19.04 -5.52
CA LEU A 81 5.11 -18.92 -6.60
C LEU A 81 5.74 -19.16 -7.97
N LEU A 82 6.95 -18.65 -8.19
CA LEU A 82 7.68 -18.87 -9.44
C LEU A 82 8.12 -20.33 -9.60
N GLN A 83 8.51 -20.98 -8.50
CA GLN A 83 8.83 -22.42 -8.46
C GLN A 83 7.61 -23.30 -8.78
N GLU A 84 6.41 -22.87 -8.36
CA GLU A 84 5.13 -23.49 -8.72
C GLU A 84 4.72 -23.24 -10.17
N GLY A 85 5.53 -22.47 -10.93
CA GLY A 85 5.22 -22.12 -12.32
C GLY A 85 4.21 -20.98 -12.47
N ARG A 86 3.94 -20.20 -11.41
CA ARG A 86 3.02 -19.06 -11.42
C ARG A 86 3.72 -17.78 -11.88
N ASP A 87 3.04 -17.03 -12.72
CA ASP A 87 3.44 -15.66 -13.04
C ASP A 87 2.91 -14.70 -11.96
N VAL A 88 3.60 -13.57 -11.69
CA VAL A 88 3.21 -12.66 -10.59
C VAL A 88 3.27 -11.20 -11.01
N LEU A 89 2.21 -10.46 -10.69
CA LEU A 89 2.13 -9.00 -10.79
C LEU A 89 2.12 -8.39 -9.39
N VAL A 90 3.16 -7.63 -9.07
CA VAL A 90 3.25 -6.86 -7.82
C VAL A 90 2.68 -5.47 -8.04
N LEU A 91 1.73 -5.06 -7.20
CA LEU A 91 1.18 -3.70 -7.14
C LEU A 91 1.62 -3.09 -5.81
N ALA A 92 2.72 -2.37 -5.82
CA ALA A 92 3.40 -1.93 -4.60
C ALA A 92 2.98 -0.53 -4.15
N PHE A 93 3.07 -0.28 -2.85
CA PHE A 93 2.89 1.02 -2.21
C PHE A 93 3.75 2.10 -2.87
N SER A 94 3.22 3.33 -2.95
CA SER A 94 3.86 4.48 -3.57
C SER A 94 5.33 4.66 -3.18
N SER A 95 6.19 4.80 -4.19
CA SER A 95 7.61 5.15 -4.01
C SER A 95 7.80 6.54 -3.38
N GLY A 96 6.82 7.43 -3.52
CA GLY A 96 6.81 8.75 -2.89
C GLY A 96 6.63 8.71 -1.36
N LEU A 97 6.23 7.57 -0.80
CA LEU A 97 5.92 7.39 0.62
C LEU A 97 6.77 6.33 1.33
N SER A 98 7.30 5.35 0.60
CA SER A 98 7.97 4.18 1.18
C SER A 98 9.01 3.59 0.23
N ALA A 99 10.02 2.93 0.79
CA ALA A 99 10.97 2.13 0.03
C ALA A 99 10.39 0.78 -0.46
N THR A 100 9.13 0.46 -0.15
CA THR A 100 8.48 -0.81 -0.49
C THR A 100 8.55 -1.10 -1.98
N TYR A 101 8.22 -0.13 -2.84
CA TYR A 101 8.35 -0.30 -4.30
C TYR A 101 9.80 -0.56 -4.73
N SER A 102 10.77 0.23 -4.25
CA SER A 102 12.18 0.06 -4.62
C SER A 102 12.70 -1.33 -4.23
N SER A 103 12.28 -1.85 -3.06
CA SER A 103 12.60 -3.21 -2.63
C SER A 103 11.99 -4.27 -3.56
N SER A 104 10.76 -4.04 -4.05
CA SER A 104 10.13 -4.96 -5.01
C SER A 104 10.85 -4.96 -6.35
N VAL A 105 11.35 -3.82 -6.81
CA VAL A 105 12.14 -3.74 -8.07
C VAL A 105 13.37 -4.63 -7.98
N ILE A 106 14.16 -4.49 -6.92
CA ILE A 106 15.39 -5.30 -6.72
C ILE A 106 15.05 -6.79 -6.69
N ALA A 107 14.07 -7.20 -5.88
CA ALA A 107 13.68 -8.61 -5.78
C ALA A 107 13.15 -9.16 -7.12
N VAL A 108 12.39 -8.36 -7.87
CA VAL A 108 11.85 -8.74 -9.17
C VAL A 108 12.97 -8.90 -10.21
N GLU A 109 13.97 -8.02 -10.22
CA GLU A 109 15.12 -8.11 -11.13
C GLU A 109 15.93 -9.39 -10.85
N ASP A 110 16.31 -9.64 -9.60
CA ASP A 110 17.05 -10.84 -9.18
C ASP A 110 16.28 -12.14 -9.53
N LEU A 111 14.98 -12.17 -9.26
CA LEU A 111 14.16 -13.35 -9.52
C LEU A 111 13.89 -13.58 -11.01
N ARG A 112 13.82 -12.54 -11.84
CA ARG A 112 13.72 -12.68 -13.29
C ARG A 112 14.95 -13.34 -13.90
N GLU A 113 16.15 -13.02 -13.40
CA GLU A 113 17.36 -13.68 -13.85
C GLU A 113 17.36 -15.17 -13.49
N LYS A 114 16.82 -15.51 -12.31
CA LYS A 114 16.74 -16.90 -11.82
C LYS A 114 15.62 -17.72 -12.49
N TYR A 115 14.51 -17.07 -12.87
CA TYR A 115 13.31 -17.69 -13.44
C TYR A 115 12.92 -17.06 -14.80
N PRO A 116 13.78 -17.16 -15.84
CA PRO A 116 13.57 -16.44 -17.11
C PRO A 116 12.30 -16.85 -17.87
N ASP A 117 11.77 -18.03 -17.59
CA ASP A 117 10.52 -18.52 -18.22
C ASP A 117 9.25 -18.01 -17.51
N ARG A 118 9.40 -17.27 -16.42
CA ARG A 118 8.28 -16.71 -15.65
C ARG A 118 8.10 -15.22 -15.92
N LYS A 119 6.83 -14.81 -15.97
CA LYS A 119 6.48 -13.41 -16.07
C LYS A 119 6.33 -12.84 -14.65
N LEU A 120 7.20 -11.92 -14.32
CA LEU A 120 7.21 -11.27 -13.01
C LEU A 120 7.31 -9.76 -13.22
N TYR A 121 6.31 -9.01 -12.77
CA TYR A 121 6.25 -7.57 -12.94
C TYR A 121 5.99 -6.87 -11.62
N THR A 122 6.52 -5.64 -11.48
CA THR A 122 6.17 -4.73 -10.38
C THR A 122 5.74 -3.37 -10.93
N VAL A 123 4.74 -2.79 -10.32
CA VAL A 123 4.16 -1.49 -10.65
C VAL A 123 4.24 -0.60 -9.40
N ASP A 124 4.83 0.58 -9.56
CA ASP A 124 4.65 1.65 -8.58
C ASP A 124 3.24 2.19 -8.71
N THR A 125 2.40 1.92 -7.73
CA THR A 125 1.00 2.36 -7.81
C THR A 125 0.86 3.87 -7.69
N LEU A 126 1.83 4.56 -7.10
CA LEU A 126 1.75 5.98 -6.71
C LEU A 126 0.50 6.26 -5.85
N CYS A 127 0.01 5.23 -5.19
CA CYS A 127 -1.19 5.22 -4.37
C CYS A 127 -0.88 4.85 -2.92
N ALA A 128 -1.81 5.13 -2.03
CA ALA A 128 -1.77 4.78 -0.61
C ALA A 128 -3.16 4.37 -0.12
N SER A 129 -3.20 3.58 0.97
CA SER A 129 -4.43 3.21 1.66
C SER A 129 -5.49 2.65 0.67
N LEU A 130 -6.74 2.96 0.87
CA LEU A 130 -7.85 2.49 0.01
C LEU A 130 -7.72 2.92 -1.46
N GLY A 131 -6.91 3.93 -1.79
CA GLY A 131 -6.61 4.25 -3.18
C GLY A 131 -5.75 3.18 -3.85
N GLN A 132 -4.72 2.66 -3.16
CA GLN A 132 -3.98 1.49 -3.61
C GLN A 132 -4.90 0.26 -3.62
N GLY A 133 -5.71 0.07 -2.58
CA GLY A 133 -6.69 -1.01 -2.52
C GLY A 133 -7.67 -1.00 -3.68
N LEU A 134 -8.16 0.17 -4.10
CA LEU A 134 -9.03 0.32 -5.27
C LEU A 134 -8.31 -0.07 -6.57
N LEU A 135 -7.04 0.32 -6.75
CA LEU A 135 -6.26 -0.10 -7.92
C LEU A 135 -6.10 -1.62 -7.95
N VAL A 136 -5.77 -2.24 -6.81
CA VAL A 136 -5.65 -3.70 -6.67
C VAL A 136 -6.98 -4.39 -6.97
N TYR A 137 -8.09 -3.88 -6.41
CA TYR A 137 -9.44 -4.39 -6.68
C TYR A 137 -9.76 -4.38 -8.18
N LEU A 138 -9.55 -3.24 -8.85
CA LEU A 138 -9.83 -3.09 -10.27
C LEU A 138 -8.91 -3.97 -11.14
N ALA A 139 -7.62 -4.10 -10.78
CA ALA A 139 -6.69 -5.02 -11.43
C ALA A 139 -7.14 -6.48 -11.31
N ALA A 140 -7.61 -6.90 -10.12
CA ALA A 140 -8.17 -8.24 -9.91
C ALA A 140 -9.44 -8.46 -10.76
N GLN A 141 -10.28 -7.43 -10.95
CA GLN A 141 -11.44 -7.51 -11.86
C GLN A 141 -11.00 -7.68 -13.33
N GLN A 142 -9.93 -7.01 -13.78
CA GLN A 142 -9.37 -7.21 -15.12
C GLN A 142 -8.87 -8.66 -15.29
N ARG A 143 -8.16 -9.21 -14.30
CA ARG A 143 -7.73 -10.61 -14.29
C ARG A 143 -8.92 -11.55 -14.36
N ALA A 144 -9.97 -11.32 -13.58
CA ALA A 144 -11.20 -12.14 -13.59
C ALA A 144 -11.94 -12.12 -14.94
N GLN A 145 -11.76 -11.05 -15.73
CA GLN A 145 -12.26 -10.96 -17.12
C GLN A 145 -11.38 -11.69 -18.13
N GLY A 146 -10.34 -12.39 -17.71
CA GLY A 146 -9.45 -13.18 -18.56
C GLY A 146 -8.31 -12.39 -19.21
N LYS A 147 -8.03 -11.17 -18.76
CA LYS A 147 -6.90 -10.37 -19.24
C LYS A 147 -5.57 -11.02 -18.86
N SER A 148 -4.58 -10.94 -19.74
CA SER A 148 -3.22 -11.41 -19.47
C SER A 148 -2.54 -10.55 -18.41
N ILE A 149 -1.43 -11.04 -17.83
CA ILE A 149 -0.66 -10.30 -16.84
C ILE A 149 -0.11 -8.99 -17.41
N GLU A 150 0.29 -8.97 -18.69
CA GLU A 150 0.76 -7.77 -19.37
C GLU A 150 -0.37 -6.75 -19.55
N GLU A 151 -1.54 -7.20 -19.99
CA GLU A 151 -2.72 -6.33 -20.15
C GLU A 151 -3.12 -5.69 -18.80
N VAL A 152 -3.06 -6.46 -17.69
CA VAL A 152 -3.40 -5.93 -16.36
C VAL A 152 -2.33 -4.99 -15.84
N ARG A 153 -1.04 -5.30 -16.05
CA ARG A 153 0.08 -4.39 -15.73
C ARG A 153 -0.08 -3.07 -16.48
N ASP A 154 -0.24 -3.11 -17.79
CA ASP A 154 -0.35 -1.92 -18.64
C ASP A 154 -1.60 -1.11 -18.31
N TRP A 155 -2.70 -1.80 -17.97
CA TRP A 155 -3.91 -1.16 -17.48
C TRP A 155 -3.65 -0.43 -16.15
N ALA A 156 -2.95 -1.05 -15.20
CA ALA A 156 -2.61 -0.44 -13.91
C ALA A 156 -1.72 0.80 -14.10
N GLU A 157 -0.69 0.71 -14.94
CA GLU A 157 0.18 1.84 -15.30
C GLU A 157 -0.60 3.00 -15.93
N ALA A 158 -1.52 2.73 -16.85
CA ALA A 158 -2.32 3.73 -17.55
C ALA A 158 -3.41 4.40 -16.68
N ASN A 159 -3.79 3.77 -15.55
CA ASN A 159 -4.91 4.22 -14.73
C ASN A 159 -4.54 4.66 -13.32
N LYS A 160 -3.36 4.34 -12.79
CA LYS A 160 -2.94 4.69 -11.43
C LYS A 160 -3.08 6.17 -11.08
N LEU A 161 -2.80 7.08 -12.02
CA LEU A 161 -2.95 8.53 -11.83
C LEU A 161 -4.39 9.05 -12.01
N LYS A 162 -5.33 8.20 -12.38
CA LYS A 162 -6.75 8.56 -12.50
C LYS A 162 -7.52 8.31 -11.19
N LEU A 163 -6.89 7.70 -10.21
CA LEU A 163 -7.47 7.47 -8.88
C LEU A 163 -7.36 8.74 -8.06
N CYS A 164 -8.50 9.26 -7.62
CA CYS A 164 -8.56 10.48 -6.83
C CYS A 164 -8.53 10.14 -5.34
N HIS A 165 -7.40 10.40 -4.70
CA HIS A 165 -7.24 10.24 -3.25
C HIS A 165 -7.56 11.56 -2.56
N GLN A 166 -8.68 11.63 -1.86
CA GLN A 166 -9.00 12.74 -0.98
C GLN A 166 -9.25 12.20 0.42
N PHE A 167 -8.56 12.72 1.41
CA PHE A 167 -8.66 12.25 2.78
C PHE A 167 -8.36 13.36 3.79
N THR A 168 -8.70 13.09 5.03
CA THR A 168 -8.41 13.97 6.17
C THR A 168 -7.87 13.13 7.33
N VAL A 169 -7.15 13.79 8.23
CA VAL A 169 -6.67 13.20 9.48
C VAL A 169 -7.05 14.09 10.65
N ASP A 170 -7.18 13.51 11.82
CA ASP A 170 -7.49 14.27 13.03
C ASP A 170 -6.31 15.09 13.51
N ASP A 171 -5.08 14.54 13.37
CA ASP A 171 -3.85 15.20 13.78
C ASP A 171 -2.72 14.96 12.76
N LEU A 172 -2.24 16.05 12.14
CA LEU A 172 -1.13 16.02 11.19
C LEU A 172 0.22 15.66 11.83
N HIS A 173 0.34 15.73 13.16
CA HIS A 173 1.59 15.40 13.84
C HIS A 173 2.02 13.95 13.62
N PHE A 174 1.07 13.02 13.45
CA PHE A 174 1.39 11.62 13.13
C PHE A 174 2.07 11.50 11.77
N LEU A 175 1.55 12.15 10.74
CA LEU A 175 2.15 12.16 9.38
C LEU A 175 3.50 12.89 9.35
N LYS A 176 3.63 14.00 10.10
CA LYS A 176 4.89 14.73 10.26
C LYS A 176 5.95 13.87 10.96
N ARG A 177 5.57 13.19 12.05
CA ARG A 177 6.47 12.30 12.80
C ARG A 177 6.97 11.17 11.91
N GLY A 178 6.10 10.61 11.08
CA GLY A 178 6.45 9.61 10.07
C GLY A 178 7.28 10.16 8.90
N GLY A 179 7.43 11.48 8.76
CA GLY A 179 8.16 12.09 7.64
C GLY A 179 7.41 12.09 6.30
N ARG A 180 6.11 11.77 6.25
CA ARG A 180 5.31 11.71 5.02
C ARG A 180 4.64 13.02 4.68
N ILE A 181 4.78 14.04 5.54
CA ILE A 181 4.33 15.41 5.29
C ILE A 181 5.38 16.40 5.83
N SER A 182 5.55 17.54 5.17
CA SER A 182 6.54 18.53 5.60
C SER A 182 6.14 19.22 6.90
N ALA A 183 7.15 19.72 7.64
CA ALA A 183 6.94 20.48 8.88
C ALA A 183 6.06 21.73 8.66
N THR A 184 6.23 22.40 7.53
CA THR A 184 5.45 23.60 7.16
C THR A 184 3.99 23.28 6.92
N THR A 185 3.68 22.14 6.33
CA THR A 185 2.30 21.67 6.12
C THR A 185 1.63 21.31 7.45
N ALA A 186 2.36 20.73 8.40
CA ALA A 186 1.83 20.32 9.70
C ALA A 186 1.50 21.51 10.63
N VAL A 187 2.23 22.62 10.55
CA VAL A 187 1.97 23.84 11.37
C VAL A 187 0.59 24.43 11.10
N VAL A 188 0.10 24.28 9.89
CA VAL A 188 -1.21 24.81 9.48
C VAL A 188 -2.38 24.02 10.09
N GLY A 189 -2.19 22.76 10.50
CA GLY A 189 -3.21 21.89 11.08
C GLY A 189 -3.36 21.95 12.61
N SER A 190 -2.48 22.67 13.31
CA SER A 190 -2.46 22.73 14.80
C SER A 190 -3.54 23.64 15.42
N MET A 191 -4.34 24.32 14.61
CA MET A 191 -5.48 25.13 15.13
C MET A 191 -6.63 24.21 15.50
N LEU A 192 -7.05 24.26 16.77
CA LEU A 192 -8.22 23.54 17.29
C LEU A 192 -9.41 23.70 16.32
N LYS A 193 -10.00 22.59 15.88
CA LYS A 193 -11.15 22.50 14.98
C LYS A 193 -10.87 22.72 13.47
N ILE A 194 -9.62 22.94 13.02
CA ILE A 194 -9.31 22.96 11.59
C ILE A 194 -8.76 21.59 11.19
N LYS A 195 -9.40 20.96 10.21
CA LYS A 195 -8.98 19.68 9.63
C LYS A 195 -8.34 19.92 8.25
N PRO A 196 -7.20 19.28 7.95
CA PRO A 196 -6.62 19.37 6.61
C PRO A 196 -7.46 18.56 5.62
N VAL A 197 -7.53 19.01 4.39
CA VAL A 197 -7.95 18.20 3.25
C VAL A 197 -6.69 17.85 2.48
N LEU A 198 -6.42 16.57 2.40
CA LEU A 198 -5.19 16.01 1.83
C LEU A 198 -5.49 15.27 0.53
N HIS A 199 -4.48 15.18 -0.32
CA HIS A 199 -4.51 14.49 -1.59
C HIS A 199 -3.19 13.73 -1.78
N VAL A 200 -3.20 12.69 -2.61
CA VAL A 200 -1.99 12.06 -3.13
C VAL A 200 -1.74 12.64 -4.52
N ASP A 201 -0.60 13.28 -4.72
CA ASP A 201 -0.23 13.91 -6.01
C ASP A 201 0.24 12.88 -7.05
N ASN A 202 0.56 13.34 -8.25
CA ASN A 202 1.01 12.49 -9.34
C ASN A 202 2.41 11.87 -9.12
N GLU A 203 3.13 12.31 -8.08
CA GLU A 203 4.40 11.73 -7.64
C GLU A 203 4.20 10.76 -6.48
N GLY A 204 2.95 10.47 -6.12
CA GLY A 204 2.58 9.57 -5.03
C GLY A 204 2.85 10.12 -3.63
N ARG A 205 2.93 11.46 -3.46
CA ARG A 205 3.21 12.14 -2.19
C ARG A 205 1.96 12.74 -1.57
N LEU A 206 1.95 12.85 -0.24
CA LEU A 206 0.84 13.50 0.46
C LEU A 206 0.99 15.02 0.40
N ILE A 207 0.01 15.68 -0.16
CA ILE A 207 -0.07 17.15 -0.24
C ILE A 207 -1.34 17.68 0.42
N ASN A 208 -1.24 18.89 1.00
CA ASN A 208 -2.39 19.59 1.55
C ASN A 208 -3.01 20.47 0.46
N ILE A 209 -4.28 20.23 0.13
CA ILE A 209 -5.03 20.96 -0.89
C ILE A 209 -6.09 21.88 -0.30
N GLY A 210 -6.35 21.81 1.00
CA GLY A 210 -7.37 22.64 1.63
C GLY A 210 -7.51 22.45 3.13
N LYS A 211 -8.45 23.18 3.70
CA LYS A 211 -8.79 23.13 5.12
C LYS A 211 -10.30 23.15 5.29
N ALA A 212 -10.79 22.37 6.22
CA ALA A 212 -12.19 22.35 6.62
C ALA A 212 -12.35 22.70 8.11
N ARG A 213 -13.48 23.29 8.49
CA ARG A 213 -13.78 23.59 9.89
C ARG A 213 -14.59 22.48 10.52
N GLY A 214 -13.91 21.65 11.30
CA GLY A 214 -14.49 20.49 11.96
C GLY A 214 -14.52 19.23 11.07
N ARG A 215 -14.70 18.06 11.70
CA ARG A 215 -14.67 16.75 11.03
C ARG A 215 -15.79 16.57 10.00
N ALA A 216 -16.97 17.13 10.28
CA ALA A 216 -18.14 16.99 9.38
C ALA A 216 -18.01 17.76 8.05
N ALA A 217 -17.06 18.71 7.96
CA ALA A 217 -16.82 19.52 6.77
C ALA A 217 -15.52 19.16 6.04
N SER A 218 -14.78 18.15 6.56
CA SER A 218 -13.50 17.70 6.01
C SER A 218 -13.61 16.44 5.14
#